data_a8ddfad4676fd6968a1272afe397f810
#
_entry.id   a8ddfad4676fd6968a1272afe397f810
#
_cell.length_a   1.000
_cell.length_b   1.000
_cell.length_c   1.000
_cell.angle_alpha   90.00
_cell.angle_beta   90.00
_cell.angle_gamma   90.00
#
_symmetry.space_group_name_H-M   'P 1'
#
loop_
_entity.id
_entity.type
_entity.pdbx_description
1 polymer ?
#
loop_
_entity_poly.entity_id
_entity_poly.type
_entity_poly.pdbx_seq_one_letter_code
_entity_poly.pdbx_strand_id
1 'polypeptide(L)'
;MNAGSEIVEKWIEKVAESHPQSAAALRAPQPDPFRNPIGYTIRNGLAQLWEQLQGDMDPDAIDSALDNILRIRAVQDMPGSEAASFVIPLRAILSQASGTFDLDLLDNRIDRLAQAAWGKYKQCRDQIGAARLHETARLARTHRLIRKAGA
;
A
#
# COMPACT_ATOMS: atom_id res chain seq x y z
N MET A 1 -5.92 16.68 18.85
CA MET A 1 -6.04 15.88 17.61
C MET A 1 -7.31 16.26 16.89
N ASN A 2 -7.25 16.44 15.58
CA ASN A 2 -8.46 16.69 14.80
C ASN A 2 -9.10 15.37 14.35
N ALA A 3 -10.32 15.44 13.83
CA ALA A 3 -11.06 14.26 13.39
C ALA A 3 -10.31 13.48 12.28
N GLY A 4 -9.63 14.20 11.40
CA GLY A 4 -8.84 13.58 10.33
C GLY A 4 -7.68 12.73 10.82
N SER A 5 -6.96 13.20 11.83
CA SER A 5 -5.88 12.44 12.47
C SER A 5 -6.39 11.17 13.14
N GLU A 6 -7.57 11.23 13.78
CA GLU A 6 -8.19 10.07 14.41
C GLU A 6 -8.57 9.01 13.36
N ILE A 7 -9.09 9.45 12.23
CA ILE A 7 -9.45 8.53 11.13
C ILE A 7 -8.23 7.83 10.59
N VAL A 8 -7.15 8.55 10.34
CA VAL A 8 -5.90 7.95 9.86
C VAL A 8 -5.34 6.94 10.87
N GLU A 9 -5.32 7.27 12.16
CA GLU A 9 -4.83 6.34 13.19
C GLU A 9 -5.69 5.07 13.29
N LYS A 10 -7.01 5.20 13.21
CA LYS A 10 -7.91 4.03 13.18
C LYS A 10 -7.69 3.19 11.93
N TRP A 11 -7.47 3.83 10.80
CA TRP A 11 -7.19 3.15 9.54
C TRP A 11 -5.89 2.36 9.62
N ILE A 12 -4.83 2.99 10.16
CA ILE A 12 -3.53 2.33 10.36
C ILE A 12 -3.71 1.09 11.26
N GLU A 13 -4.47 1.20 12.34
CA GLU A 13 -4.71 0.07 13.24
C GLU A 13 -5.45 -1.08 12.53
N LYS A 14 -6.43 -0.77 11.68
CA LYS A 14 -7.13 -1.79 10.90
C LYS A 14 -6.21 -2.46 9.89
N VAL A 15 -5.33 -1.71 9.26
CA VAL A 15 -4.32 -2.27 8.36
C VAL A 15 -3.36 -3.18 9.12
N ALA A 16 -2.95 -2.76 10.32
CA ALA A 16 -2.07 -3.57 11.19
C ALA A 16 -2.73 -4.88 11.60
N GLU A 17 -4.02 -4.86 11.96
CA GLU A 17 -4.77 -6.05 12.33
C GLU A 17 -4.83 -7.08 11.19
N SER A 18 -4.97 -6.62 9.95
CA SER A 18 -5.07 -7.50 8.80
C SER A 18 -3.71 -8.00 8.30
N HIS A 19 -2.61 -7.46 8.82
CA HIS A 19 -1.25 -7.82 8.40
C HIS A 19 -0.31 -8.02 9.58
N PRO A 20 -0.33 -9.19 10.22
CA PRO A 20 0.54 -9.47 11.38
C PRO A 20 2.03 -9.25 11.09
N GLN A 21 2.46 -9.48 9.85
CA GLN A 21 3.88 -9.30 9.47
C GLN A 21 4.34 -7.85 9.57
N SER A 22 3.45 -6.90 9.32
CA SER A 22 3.76 -5.47 9.35
C SER A 22 3.21 -4.77 10.60
N ALA A 23 2.47 -5.49 11.44
CA ALA A 23 1.76 -4.90 12.58
C ALA A 23 2.69 -4.16 13.55
N ALA A 24 3.80 -4.78 13.92
CA ALA A 24 4.76 -4.19 14.85
C ALA A 24 5.35 -2.89 14.26
N ALA A 25 5.70 -2.91 12.96
CA ALA A 25 6.23 -1.74 12.27
C ALA A 25 5.22 -0.61 12.22
N LEU A 26 3.94 -0.93 11.93
CA LEU A 26 2.88 0.07 11.85
C LEU A 26 2.50 0.66 13.19
N ARG A 27 2.55 -0.12 14.26
CA ARG A 27 2.18 0.31 15.61
C ARG A 27 3.31 1.04 16.33
N ALA A 28 4.54 1.00 15.81
CA ALA A 28 5.66 1.68 16.42
C ALA A 28 5.39 3.18 16.48
N PRO A 29 5.62 3.84 17.65
CA PRO A 29 5.46 5.29 17.75
C PRO A 29 6.54 5.99 16.95
N GLN A 30 6.17 7.09 16.28
CA GLN A 30 7.07 7.95 15.52
C GLN A 30 8.01 7.16 14.59
N PRO A 31 7.46 6.49 13.55
CA PRO A 31 8.31 5.70 12.66
C PRO A 31 9.33 6.59 11.95
N ASP A 32 10.59 6.20 12.06
CA ASP A 32 11.72 6.85 11.40
C ASP A 32 11.88 6.21 10.02
N PRO A 33 12.00 7.01 8.92
CA PRO A 33 12.16 6.44 7.58
C PRO A 33 13.41 5.58 7.43
N PHE A 34 14.42 5.77 8.26
CA PHE A 34 15.66 4.98 8.21
C PHE A 34 15.60 3.72 9.05
N ARG A 35 14.95 3.77 10.22
CA ARG A 35 14.87 2.65 11.15
C ARG A 35 13.64 1.78 10.92
N ASN A 36 12.56 2.38 10.42
CA ASN A 36 11.30 1.70 10.20
C ASN A 36 10.70 2.16 8.86
N PRO A 37 11.36 1.82 7.73
CA PRO A 37 10.90 2.31 6.43
C PRO A 37 9.52 1.79 6.04
N ILE A 38 9.17 0.55 6.41
CA ILE A 38 7.85 -0.02 6.11
C ILE A 38 6.75 0.74 6.84
N GLY A 39 6.89 0.92 8.16
CA GLY A 39 5.92 1.66 8.96
C GLY A 39 5.77 3.10 8.51
N TYR A 40 6.89 3.77 8.27
CA TYR A 40 6.89 5.15 7.80
C TYR A 40 6.16 5.28 6.45
N THR A 41 6.51 4.42 5.50
CA THR A 41 5.95 4.50 4.14
C THR A 41 4.45 4.25 4.12
N ILE A 42 3.98 3.22 4.84
CA ILE A 42 2.55 2.90 4.88
C ILE A 42 1.77 4.00 5.62
N ARG A 43 2.23 4.44 6.79
CA ARG A 43 1.56 5.51 7.55
C ARG A 43 1.47 6.79 6.71
N ASN A 44 2.55 7.19 6.10
CA ASN A 44 2.59 8.39 5.26
C ASN A 44 1.68 8.25 4.03
N GLY A 45 1.68 7.08 3.40
CA GLY A 45 0.82 6.79 2.26
C GLY A 45 -0.66 6.87 2.61
N LEU A 46 -1.07 6.28 3.74
CA LEU A 46 -2.46 6.33 4.19
C LEU A 46 -2.89 7.77 4.52
N ALA A 47 -2.01 8.56 5.14
CA ALA A 47 -2.29 9.97 5.43
C ALA A 47 -2.48 10.77 4.13
N GLN A 48 -1.64 10.53 3.13
CA GLN A 48 -1.76 11.19 1.82
C GLN A 48 -3.05 10.79 1.11
N LEU A 49 -3.45 9.52 1.16
CA LEU A 49 -4.70 9.06 0.57
C LEU A 49 -5.91 9.69 1.26
N TRP A 50 -5.89 9.80 2.58
CA TRP A 50 -6.95 10.48 3.32
C TRP A 50 -7.07 11.95 2.91
N GLU A 51 -5.95 12.63 2.77
CA GLU A 51 -5.91 14.02 2.29
C GLU A 51 -6.56 14.15 0.92
N GLN A 52 -6.26 13.22 0.00
CA GLN A 52 -6.87 13.22 -1.33
C GLN A 52 -8.37 12.92 -1.30
N LEU A 53 -8.81 12.02 -0.43
CA LEU A 53 -10.23 11.71 -0.27
C LEU A 53 -11.05 12.92 0.19
N GLN A 54 -10.45 13.80 0.96
CA GLN A 54 -11.06 15.04 1.42
C GLN A 54 -10.88 16.21 0.45
N GLY A 55 -9.92 16.09 -0.45
CA GLY A 55 -9.52 17.18 -1.36
C GLY A 55 -9.92 16.92 -2.80
N ASP A 56 -8.95 17.10 -3.68
CA ASP A 56 -9.20 17.14 -5.13
C ASP A 56 -9.19 15.78 -5.81
N MET A 57 -8.85 14.69 -5.12
CA MET A 57 -8.68 13.36 -5.72
C MET A 57 -7.70 13.41 -6.90
N ASP A 58 -6.55 14.07 -6.70
CA ASP A 58 -5.52 14.20 -7.74
C ASP A 58 -5.00 12.81 -8.14
N PRO A 59 -5.17 12.39 -9.40
CA PRO A 59 -4.76 11.05 -9.84
C PRO A 59 -3.27 10.78 -9.64
N ASP A 60 -2.41 11.75 -9.84
CA ASP A 60 -0.97 11.57 -9.70
C ASP A 60 -0.56 11.37 -8.23
N ALA A 61 -1.15 12.15 -7.33
CA ALA A 61 -0.89 12.02 -5.90
C ALA A 61 -1.41 10.67 -5.36
N ILE A 62 -2.60 10.26 -5.79
CA ILE A 62 -3.18 8.95 -5.44
C ILE A 62 -2.31 7.82 -5.97
N ASP A 63 -1.91 7.88 -7.22
CA ASP A 63 -1.07 6.86 -7.84
C ASP A 63 0.25 6.69 -7.11
N SER A 64 0.88 7.80 -6.75
CA SER A 64 2.16 7.80 -6.03
C SER A 64 2.03 7.18 -4.63
N ALA A 65 0.98 7.55 -3.88
CA ALA A 65 0.73 7.00 -2.55
C ALA A 65 0.41 5.50 -2.62
N LEU A 66 -0.42 5.09 -3.58
CA LEU A 66 -0.76 3.68 -3.79
C LEU A 66 0.47 2.88 -4.22
N ASP A 67 1.32 3.42 -5.08
CA ASP A 67 2.55 2.75 -5.50
C ASP A 67 3.43 2.43 -4.29
N ASN A 68 3.63 3.40 -3.41
CA ASN A 68 4.46 3.22 -2.22
C ASN A 68 3.93 2.10 -1.31
N ILE A 69 2.63 2.07 -1.06
CA ILE A 69 2.00 1.05 -0.20
C ILE A 69 1.99 -0.32 -0.87
N LEU A 70 1.52 -0.39 -2.10
CA LEU A 70 1.25 -1.65 -2.77
C LEU A 70 2.51 -2.34 -3.27
N ARG A 71 3.57 -1.60 -3.55
CA ARG A 71 4.87 -2.18 -3.89
C ARG A 71 5.43 -2.99 -2.72
N ILE A 72 5.30 -2.49 -1.50
CA ILE A 72 5.69 -3.23 -0.29
C ILE A 72 4.89 -4.53 -0.18
N ARG A 73 3.56 -4.45 -0.36
CA ARG A 73 2.68 -5.61 -0.26
C ARG A 73 2.94 -6.64 -1.36
N ALA A 74 3.24 -6.17 -2.57
CA ALA A 74 3.58 -7.05 -3.69
C ALA A 74 4.89 -7.80 -3.46
N VAL A 75 5.89 -7.14 -2.87
CA VAL A 75 7.16 -7.78 -2.51
C VAL A 75 6.95 -8.85 -1.43
N GLN A 76 6.01 -8.64 -0.52
CA GLN A 76 5.66 -9.61 0.52
C GLN A 76 4.81 -10.78 0.00
N ASP A 77 4.57 -10.85 -1.32
CA ASP A 77 3.77 -11.90 -1.97
C ASP A 77 2.34 -12.02 -1.41
N MET A 78 1.77 -10.89 -1.01
CA MET A 78 0.42 -10.84 -0.48
C MET A 78 -0.59 -11.12 -1.60
N PRO A 79 -1.66 -11.92 -1.36
CA PRO A 79 -2.71 -12.08 -2.37
C PRO A 79 -3.36 -10.76 -2.74
N GLY A 80 -3.73 -10.61 -4.01
CA GLY A 80 -4.27 -9.34 -4.53
C GLY A 80 -5.50 -8.86 -3.78
N SER A 81 -6.40 -9.78 -3.41
CA SER A 81 -7.60 -9.46 -2.64
C SER A 81 -7.27 -8.87 -1.27
N GLU A 82 -6.21 -9.35 -0.61
CA GLU A 82 -5.76 -8.80 0.66
C GLU A 82 -4.98 -7.51 0.48
N ALA A 83 -4.12 -7.47 -0.53
CA ALA A 83 -3.25 -6.31 -0.76
C ALA A 83 -4.04 -5.03 -1.02
N ALA A 84 -5.12 -5.12 -1.79
CA ALA A 84 -5.97 -3.97 -2.14
C ALA A 84 -7.10 -3.73 -1.14
N SER A 85 -7.38 -4.65 -0.23
CA SER A 85 -8.51 -4.58 0.69
C SER A 85 -8.33 -3.57 1.83
N PHE A 86 -7.15 -2.96 1.95
CA PHE A 86 -6.87 -2.00 3.03
C PHE A 86 -7.78 -0.76 2.97
N VAL A 87 -8.41 -0.50 1.84
CA VAL A 87 -9.34 0.63 1.67
C VAL A 87 -10.70 0.35 2.30
N ILE A 88 -11.12 -0.93 2.34
CA ILE A 88 -12.47 -1.34 2.78
C ILE A 88 -12.81 -0.89 4.21
N PRO A 89 -11.92 -1.02 5.22
CA PRO A 89 -12.27 -0.62 6.60
C PRO A 89 -12.60 0.85 6.76
N LEU A 90 -12.22 1.69 5.82
CA LEU A 90 -12.40 3.13 5.92
C LEU A 90 -13.88 3.52 5.99
N ARG A 91 -14.77 2.79 5.32
CA ARG A 91 -16.22 3.03 5.39
C ARG A 91 -16.75 2.88 6.80
N ALA A 92 -16.40 1.79 7.46
CA ALA A 92 -16.82 1.53 8.84
C ALA A 92 -16.25 2.58 9.80
N ILE A 93 -15.01 2.97 9.60
CA ILE A 93 -14.35 4.00 10.40
C ILE A 93 -15.11 5.32 10.27
N LEU A 94 -15.45 5.72 9.05
CA LEU A 94 -16.17 6.97 8.79
C LEU A 94 -17.60 6.97 9.35
N SER A 95 -18.29 5.84 9.25
CA SER A 95 -19.66 5.72 9.77
C SER A 95 -19.72 5.84 11.30
N GLN A 96 -18.63 5.52 11.98
CA GLN A 96 -18.54 5.60 13.44
C GLN A 96 -17.84 6.87 13.92
N ALA A 97 -17.33 7.70 13.00
CA ALA A 97 -16.62 8.90 13.36
C ALA A 97 -17.57 9.99 13.89
N SER A 98 -17.09 10.75 14.87
CA SER A 98 -17.84 11.83 15.48
C SER A 98 -17.80 13.14 14.69
N GLY A 99 -17.07 13.18 13.57
CA GLY A 99 -16.96 14.35 12.71
C GLY A 99 -18.10 14.46 11.71
N THR A 100 -18.23 15.65 11.11
CA THR A 100 -19.19 15.89 10.05
C THR A 100 -18.52 15.63 8.71
N PHE A 101 -18.85 14.52 8.08
CA PHE A 101 -18.33 14.15 6.75
C PHE A 101 -19.50 13.95 5.78
N ASP A 102 -19.27 14.29 4.54
CA ASP A 102 -20.20 13.95 3.46
C ASP A 102 -19.96 12.46 3.10
N LEU A 103 -20.73 11.59 3.76
CA LEU A 103 -20.54 10.15 3.63
C LEU A 103 -20.85 9.63 2.23
N ASP A 104 -21.83 10.22 1.53
CA ASP A 104 -22.14 9.80 0.17
C ASP A 104 -21.00 10.12 -0.79
N LEU A 105 -20.44 11.32 -0.69
CA LEU A 105 -19.29 11.71 -1.50
C LEU A 105 -18.06 10.84 -1.21
N LEU A 106 -17.76 10.62 0.07
CA LEU A 106 -16.62 9.81 0.49
C LEU A 106 -16.79 8.36 0.08
N ASP A 107 -18.00 7.81 0.18
CA ASP A 107 -18.27 6.43 -0.22
C ASP A 107 -17.95 6.22 -1.72
N ASN A 108 -18.38 7.15 -2.57
CA ASN A 108 -18.04 7.11 -4.00
C ASN A 108 -16.53 7.18 -4.22
N ARG A 109 -15.85 8.09 -3.51
CA ARG A 109 -14.39 8.26 -3.62
C ARG A 109 -13.64 7.03 -3.12
N ILE A 110 -14.13 6.39 -2.06
CA ILE A 110 -13.57 5.14 -1.54
C ILE A 110 -13.68 4.02 -2.59
N ASP A 111 -14.82 3.90 -3.29
CA ASP A 111 -14.96 2.94 -4.37
C ASP A 111 -13.92 3.17 -5.47
N ARG A 112 -13.75 4.42 -5.88
CA ARG A 112 -12.75 4.80 -6.89
C ARG A 112 -11.33 4.49 -6.41
N LEU A 113 -11.04 4.75 -5.15
CA LEU A 113 -9.75 4.43 -4.55
C LEU A 113 -9.51 2.92 -4.52
N ALA A 114 -10.51 2.14 -4.16
CA ALA A 114 -10.41 0.68 -4.13
C ALA A 114 -10.10 0.10 -5.51
N GLN A 115 -10.76 0.63 -6.55
CA GLN A 115 -10.49 0.23 -7.93
C GLN A 115 -9.07 0.60 -8.37
N ALA A 116 -8.64 1.81 -8.03
CA ALA A 116 -7.28 2.27 -8.32
C ALA A 116 -6.23 1.41 -7.59
N ALA A 117 -6.50 1.05 -6.34
CA ALA A 117 -5.61 0.18 -5.55
C ALA A 117 -5.45 -1.20 -6.19
N TRP A 118 -6.55 -1.80 -6.64
CA TRP A 118 -6.50 -3.10 -7.30
C TRP A 118 -5.67 -3.05 -8.58
N GLY A 119 -5.90 -2.03 -9.42
CA GLY A 119 -5.15 -1.85 -10.66
C GLY A 119 -3.66 -1.61 -10.39
N LYS A 120 -3.35 -0.82 -9.40
CA LYS A 120 -1.96 -0.55 -9.02
C LYS A 120 -1.25 -1.79 -8.47
N TYR A 121 -1.94 -2.59 -7.66
CA TYR A 121 -1.40 -3.85 -7.16
C TYR A 121 -1.02 -4.77 -8.32
N LYS A 122 -1.91 -4.95 -9.30
CA LYS A 122 -1.63 -5.78 -10.47
C LYS A 122 -0.40 -5.27 -11.23
N GLN A 123 -0.29 -3.96 -11.42
CA GLN A 123 0.87 -3.35 -12.06
C GLN A 123 2.17 -3.63 -11.29
N CYS A 124 2.16 -3.48 -9.97
CA CYS A 124 3.32 -3.77 -9.12
C CYS A 124 3.72 -5.24 -9.21
N ARG A 125 2.74 -6.16 -9.18
CA ARG A 125 3.01 -7.60 -9.32
C ARG A 125 3.63 -7.93 -10.66
N ASP A 126 3.12 -7.34 -11.74
CA ASP A 126 3.65 -7.58 -13.08
C ASP A 126 5.09 -7.09 -13.20
N GLN A 127 5.40 -5.90 -12.65
CA GLN A 127 6.75 -5.35 -12.65
C GLN A 127 7.73 -6.21 -11.85
N ILE A 128 7.33 -6.69 -10.69
CA ILE A 128 8.15 -7.57 -9.85
C ILE A 128 8.36 -8.91 -10.53
N GLY A 129 7.32 -9.49 -11.13
CA GLY A 129 7.39 -10.73 -11.89
C GLY A 129 8.34 -10.62 -13.07
N ALA A 130 8.28 -9.54 -13.84
CA ALA A 130 9.17 -9.28 -14.96
C ALA A 130 10.63 -9.15 -14.51
N ALA A 131 10.87 -8.44 -13.39
CA ALA A 131 12.21 -8.29 -12.83
C ALA A 131 12.78 -9.63 -12.38
N ARG A 132 11.97 -10.48 -11.74
CA ARG A 132 12.37 -11.82 -11.30
C ARG A 132 12.70 -12.73 -12.48
N LEU A 133 11.89 -12.70 -13.54
CA LEU A 133 12.14 -13.46 -14.76
C LEU A 133 13.45 -13.01 -15.46
N HIS A 134 13.68 -11.71 -15.52
CA HIS A 134 14.89 -11.14 -16.10
C HIS A 134 16.13 -11.60 -15.33
N GLU A 135 16.09 -11.57 -14.01
CA GLU A 135 17.17 -12.02 -13.15
C GLU A 135 17.44 -13.52 -13.32
N THR A 136 16.39 -14.32 -13.38
CA THR A 136 16.52 -15.77 -13.62
C THR A 136 17.19 -16.04 -14.97
N ALA A 137 16.80 -15.34 -16.02
CA ALA A 137 17.41 -15.48 -17.34
C ALA A 137 18.89 -15.07 -17.34
N ARG A 138 19.23 -14.01 -16.61
CA ARG A 138 20.62 -13.54 -16.46
C ARG A 138 21.47 -14.59 -15.75
N LEU A 139 20.98 -15.18 -14.67
CA LEU A 139 21.68 -16.24 -13.94
C LEU A 139 21.86 -17.50 -14.79
N ALA A 140 20.87 -17.89 -15.54
CA ALA A 140 20.95 -19.04 -16.44
C ALA A 140 22.03 -18.83 -17.52
N ARG A 141 22.14 -17.63 -18.07
CA ARG A 141 23.20 -17.29 -19.02
C ARG A 141 24.58 -17.34 -18.37
N THR A 142 24.72 -16.84 -17.18
CA THR A 142 25.98 -16.88 -16.42
C THR A 142 26.42 -18.32 -16.17
N HIS A 143 25.51 -19.20 -15.76
CA HIS A 143 25.81 -20.62 -15.56
C HIS A 143 26.25 -21.30 -16.84
N ARG A 144 25.64 -21.00 -17.98
CA ARG A 144 26.05 -21.55 -19.27
C ARG A 144 27.46 -21.12 -19.67
N LEU A 145 27.80 -19.86 -19.44
CA LEU A 145 29.14 -19.34 -19.74
C LEU A 145 30.21 -19.99 -18.86
N ILE A 146 29.93 -20.19 -17.58
CA ILE A 146 30.82 -20.86 -16.63
C ILE A 146 31.08 -22.31 -17.09
N ARG A 147 30.02 -23.03 -17.48
CA ARG A 147 30.15 -24.40 -17.97
C ARG A 147 31.05 -24.48 -19.23
N LYS A 148 30.87 -23.57 -20.17
CA LYS A 148 31.69 -23.51 -21.39
C LYS A 148 33.14 -23.21 -21.06
N ALA A 149 33.41 -22.31 -20.11
CA ALA A 149 34.79 -21.98 -19.71
C ALA A 149 35.46 -23.12 -18.96
N GLY A 150 34.73 -23.98 -18.26
CA GLY A 150 35.23 -25.13 -17.53
C GLY A 150 35.43 -26.39 -18.36
N ALA A 151 34.94 -26.37 -19.60
CA ALA A 151 35.13 -27.47 -20.52
C ALA A 151 36.41 -27.28 -21.29
#